data_bfe3f1007ec5036bb1abce3af8989a4f
#
_entry.id   bfe3f1007ec5036bb1abce3af8989a4f
#
_cell.length_a   1.000
_cell.length_b   1.000
_cell.length_c   1.000
_cell.angle_alpha   90.00
_cell.angle_beta   90.00
_cell.angle_gamma   90.00
#
_symmetry.space_group_name_H-M   'P 1'
#
loop_
_entity.id
_entity.type
_entity.pdbx_description
1 polymer ?
#
loop_
_entity_poly.entity_id
_entity_poly.type
_entity_poly.pdbx_seq_one_letter_code
_entity_poly.pdbx_strand_id
1 'polypeptide(L)'
;MAWELMNSHPFKDIEKTRSEMDRLLDTFIFGRPRTSGPVGEEEWQPPIDVAETENELVVNVEIPGVDPKDIDVSLSGDTLFIRGEKKPETEEKGEDYHLLERNYGTFVRSIHLPVEVQNDKISASYKNGVLTIVFPKSGRTQKKEIKVKVE
;
A
#
# COMPACT_ATOMS: atom_id res chain seq x y z
N MET A 1 -36.76 -23.43 -35.58
CA MET A 1 -35.30 -23.12 -35.59
C MET A 1 -34.99 -21.65 -35.28
N ALA A 2 -35.97 -20.81 -35.03
CA ALA A 2 -35.75 -19.40 -34.65
C ALA A 2 -35.64 -19.16 -33.13
N TRP A 3 -35.76 -20.19 -32.32
CA TRP A 3 -35.74 -20.08 -30.85
C TRP A 3 -34.35 -20.31 -30.22
N GLU A 4 -33.39 -20.82 -30.95
CA GLU A 4 -31.99 -20.99 -30.49
C GLU A 4 -31.21 -19.67 -30.43
N LEU A 5 -31.66 -18.62 -31.10
CA LEU A 5 -31.02 -17.31 -31.08
C LEU A 5 -31.36 -16.44 -29.88
N MET A 6 -32.29 -16.86 -29.01
CA MET A 6 -32.74 -16.09 -27.86
C MET A 6 -31.97 -16.40 -26.55
N ASN A 7 -30.99 -17.31 -26.56
CA ASN A 7 -30.23 -17.68 -25.38
C ASN A 7 -28.79 -17.11 -25.33
N SER A 8 -28.44 -16.24 -26.27
CA SER A 8 -27.23 -15.44 -26.11
C SER A 8 -27.58 -14.22 -25.24
N HIS A 9 -27.17 -14.25 -24.02
CA HIS A 9 -27.24 -13.10 -23.11
C HIS A 9 -26.13 -12.10 -23.48
N PRO A 10 -26.40 -11.09 -24.32
CA PRO A 10 -25.37 -10.13 -24.74
C PRO A 10 -24.90 -9.25 -23.59
N PHE A 11 -25.60 -9.28 -22.44
CA PHE A 11 -25.26 -8.50 -21.26
C PHE A 11 -24.18 -9.12 -20.37
N LYS A 12 -23.92 -10.44 -20.45
CA LYS A 12 -22.85 -11.08 -19.69
C LYS A 12 -21.46 -10.68 -20.18
N ASP A 13 -21.33 -10.41 -21.46
CA ASP A 13 -20.05 -9.99 -22.04
C ASP A 13 -19.73 -8.52 -21.72
N ILE A 14 -20.78 -7.69 -21.55
CA ILE A 14 -20.63 -6.27 -21.18
C ILE A 14 -20.15 -6.13 -19.74
N GLU A 15 -20.68 -6.93 -18.80
CA GLU A 15 -20.24 -6.92 -17.40
C GLU A 15 -18.78 -7.39 -17.26
N LYS A 16 -18.41 -8.39 -18.04
CA LYS A 16 -17.02 -8.90 -18.05
C LYS A 16 -16.05 -7.86 -18.59
N THR A 17 -16.41 -7.21 -19.71
CA THR A 17 -15.60 -6.15 -20.33
C THR A 17 -15.50 -4.94 -19.43
N ARG A 18 -16.55 -4.57 -18.71
CA ARG A 18 -16.56 -3.47 -17.75
C ARG A 18 -15.63 -3.75 -16.58
N SER A 19 -15.64 -4.96 -16.01
CA SER A 19 -14.78 -5.35 -14.92
C SER A 19 -13.31 -5.42 -15.33
N GLU A 20 -13.00 -5.82 -16.56
CA GLU A 20 -11.65 -5.81 -17.11
C GLU A 20 -11.14 -4.38 -17.37
N MET A 21 -12.02 -3.49 -17.83
CA MET A 21 -11.70 -2.08 -18.03
C MET A 21 -11.45 -1.36 -16.70
N ASP A 22 -12.26 -1.61 -15.68
CA ASP A 22 -12.08 -1.06 -14.34
C ASP A 22 -10.75 -1.54 -13.72
N ARG A 23 -10.35 -2.78 -13.96
CA ARG A 23 -9.05 -3.33 -13.54
C ARG A 23 -7.88 -2.65 -14.23
N LEU A 24 -7.99 -2.42 -15.53
CA LEU A 24 -6.96 -1.71 -16.30
C LEU A 24 -6.84 -0.26 -15.86
N LEU A 25 -7.95 0.42 -15.62
CA LEU A 25 -7.97 1.80 -15.14
C LEU A 25 -7.38 1.91 -13.74
N ASP A 26 -7.70 1.01 -12.81
CA ASP A 26 -7.12 0.97 -11.48
C ASP A 26 -5.61 0.74 -11.51
N THR A 27 -5.13 -0.09 -12.43
CA THR A 27 -3.70 -0.35 -12.62
C THR A 27 -2.98 0.87 -13.21
N PHE A 28 -3.61 1.57 -14.17
CA PHE A 28 -3.02 2.74 -14.82
C PHE A 28 -3.05 4.00 -13.97
N ILE A 29 -4.14 4.24 -13.25
CA ILE A 29 -4.34 5.48 -12.48
C ILE A 29 -3.73 5.38 -11.07
N PHE A 30 -3.81 4.23 -10.44
CA PHE A 30 -3.42 4.04 -9.04
C PHE A 30 -2.18 3.15 -8.85
N GLY A 31 -1.62 2.57 -9.93
CA GLY A 31 -0.43 1.71 -9.85
C GLY A 31 -0.61 0.48 -8.96
N ARG A 32 -1.85 0.06 -8.71
CA ARG A 32 -2.17 -1.06 -7.84
C ARG A 32 -2.83 -2.18 -8.63
N PRO A 33 -2.16 -3.33 -8.82
CA PRO A 33 -2.87 -4.54 -9.17
C PRO A 33 -3.75 -4.94 -7.98
N ARG A 34 -5.06 -4.76 -8.08
CA ARG A 34 -5.99 -5.48 -7.22
C ARG A 34 -5.87 -6.96 -7.57
N THR A 35 -5.06 -7.68 -6.84
CA THR A 35 -5.12 -9.13 -6.84
C THR A 35 -6.43 -9.51 -6.16
N SER A 36 -7.47 -9.74 -6.93
CA SER A 36 -8.63 -10.49 -6.46
C SER A 36 -8.17 -11.95 -6.33
N GLY A 37 -7.53 -12.24 -5.20
CA GLY A 37 -7.41 -13.59 -4.69
C GLY A 37 -8.78 -14.12 -4.27
N PRO A 38 -8.93 -15.43 -4.09
CA PRO A 38 -10.17 -16.00 -3.61
C PRO A 38 -10.56 -15.32 -2.29
N VAL A 39 -11.84 -14.98 -2.20
CA VAL A 39 -12.48 -14.36 -1.02
C VAL A 39 -12.09 -15.16 0.23
N GLY A 40 -11.18 -14.62 1.06
CA GLY A 40 -10.74 -15.33 2.26
C GLY A 40 -9.79 -14.57 3.17
N GLU A 41 -8.93 -13.72 2.63
CA GLU A 41 -8.04 -12.88 3.42
C GLU A 41 -7.86 -11.56 2.67
N GLU A 42 -8.68 -10.58 3.00
CA GLU A 42 -8.43 -9.21 2.58
C GLU A 42 -7.12 -8.76 3.23
N GLU A 43 -6.03 -8.78 2.46
CA GLU A 43 -4.80 -8.13 2.87
C GLU A 43 -5.10 -6.65 3.09
N TRP A 44 -5.08 -6.24 4.33
CA TRP A 44 -5.20 -4.84 4.67
C TRP A 44 -3.96 -4.09 4.19
N GLN A 45 -4.15 -3.06 3.39
CA GLN A 45 -3.06 -2.22 2.92
C GLN A 45 -3.09 -0.86 3.64
N PRO A 46 -2.18 -0.63 4.60
CA PRO A 46 -2.10 0.65 5.28
C PRO A 46 -1.73 1.78 4.31
N PRO A 47 -2.37 2.96 4.44
CA PRO A 47 -2.02 4.14 3.66
C PRO A 47 -0.61 4.62 3.96
N ILE A 48 0.10 5.08 2.93
CA ILE A 48 1.48 5.52 3.01
C ILE A 48 1.66 6.84 2.25
N ASP A 49 2.38 7.76 2.88
CA ASP A 49 2.93 8.95 2.25
C ASP A 49 4.46 8.86 2.21
N VAL A 50 5.04 9.26 1.09
CA VAL A 50 6.48 9.38 0.91
C VAL A 50 6.80 10.83 0.55
N ALA A 51 7.51 11.52 1.41
CA ALA A 51 7.94 12.89 1.23
C ALA A 51 9.46 12.99 1.14
N GLU A 52 9.95 13.83 0.27
CA GLU A 52 11.37 14.10 0.09
C GLU A 52 11.67 15.56 0.44
N THR A 53 12.64 15.76 1.32
CA THR A 53 13.23 17.06 1.60
C THR A 53 14.60 17.16 0.93
N GLU A 54 15.30 18.28 1.12
CA GLU A 54 16.67 18.44 0.61
C GLU A 54 17.63 17.39 1.16
N ASN A 55 17.46 16.97 2.42
CA ASN A 55 18.41 16.10 3.12
C ASN A 55 17.87 14.70 3.45
N GLU A 56 16.57 14.51 3.42
CA GLU A 56 15.91 13.32 3.94
C GLU A 56 14.77 12.84 3.05
N LEU A 57 14.54 11.54 3.08
CA LEU A 57 13.30 10.93 2.62
C LEU A 57 12.51 10.48 3.86
N VAL A 58 11.24 10.83 3.93
CA VAL A 58 10.35 10.51 5.05
C VAL A 58 9.19 9.66 4.57
N VAL A 59 8.99 8.52 5.19
CA VAL A 59 7.87 7.63 4.93
C VAL A 59 6.96 7.61 6.14
N ASN A 60 5.69 7.94 5.95
CA ASN A 60 4.66 7.89 6.98
C ASN A 60 3.64 6.82 6.63
N VAL A 61 3.35 5.94 7.58
CA VAL A 61 2.43 4.81 7.41
C VAL A 61 1.35 4.88 8.49
N GLU A 62 0.09 4.91 8.08
CA GLU A 62 -1.04 4.89 9.02
C GLU A 62 -1.40 3.45 9.38
N ILE A 63 -1.04 3.07 10.59
CA ILE A 63 -1.29 1.73 11.14
C ILE A 63 -1.87 1.79 12.56
N PRO A 64 -2.98 2.52 12.75
CA PRO A 64 -3.58 2.65 14.07
C PRO A 64 -4.05 1.31 14.62
N GLY A 65 -3.86 1.09 15.91
CA GLY A 65 -4.28 -0.14 16.59
C GLY A 65 -3.32 -1.32 16.43
N VAL A 66 -2.15 -1.12 15.81
CA VAL A 66 -1.08 -2.12 15.74
C VAL A 66 -0.10 -1.92 16.90
N ASP A 67 0.23 -3.00 17.59
CA ASP A 67 1.27 -2.95 18.62
C ASP A 67 2.65 -2.77 17.96
N PRO A 68 3.51 -1.87 18.43
CA PRO A 68 4.85 -1.69 17.87
C PRO A 68 5.69 -2.96 17.75
N LYS A 69 5.50 -3.93 18.65
CA LYS A 69 6.18 -5.23 18.60
C LYS A 69 5.74 -6.11 17.44
N ASP A 70 4.56 -5.85 16.86
CA ASP A 70 4.01 -6.57 15.71
C ASP A 70 4.32 -5.87 14.38
N ILE A 71 5.21 -4.87 14.38
CA ILE A 71 5.67 -4.13 13.20
C ILE A 71 7.12 -4.52 12.90
N ASP A 72 7.37 -4.96 11.69
CA ASP A 72 8.71 -5.23 11.15
C ASP A 72 9.00 -4.30 9.98
N VAL A 73 10.16 -3.66 10.02
CA VAL A 73 10.66 -2.75 8.99
C VAL A 73 12.02 -3.23 8.54
N SER A 74 12.17 -3.46 7.25
CA SER A 74 13.44 -3.90 6.66
C SER A 74 13.71 -3.19 5.34
N LEU A 75 14.98 -2.98 5.05
CA LEU A 75 15.45 -2.43 3.77
C LEU A 75 16.33 -3.46 3.08
N SER A 76 15.97 -3.82 1.86
CA SER A 76 16.75 -4.70 0.99
C SER A 76 17.11 -3.96 -0.28
N GLY A 77 18.40 -3.61 -0.44
CA GLY A 77 18.86 -2.73 -1.51
C GLY A 77 18.20 -1.36 -1.39
N ASP A 78 17.36 -1.00 -2.34
CA ASP A 78 16.59 0.23 -2.40
C ASP A 78 15.07 0.02 -2.14
N THR A 79 14.69 -1.17 -1.71
CA THR A 79 13.28 -1.50 -1.44
C THR A 79 13.03 -1.62 0.06
N LEU A 80 12.15 -0.76 0.55
CA LEU A 80 11.64 -0.77 1.91
C LEU A 80 10.49 -1.75 2.03
N PHE A 81 10.56 -2.65 3.01
CA PHE A 81 9.47 -3.54 3.38
C PHE A 81 8.95 -3.18 4.76
N ILE A 82 7.65 -3.04 4.86
CA ILE A 82 6.93 -2.81 6.12
C ILE A 82 5.91 -3.92 6.25
N ARG A 83 6.02 -4.70 7.30
CA ARG A 83 5.17 -5.84 7.59
C ARG A 83 4.60 -5.73 8.98
N GLY A 84 3.46 -6.30 9.19
CA GLY A 84 2.90 -6.38 10.52
C GLY A 84 1.58 -7.11 10.55
N GLU A 85 1.02 -7.18 11.76
CA GLU A 85 -0.27 -7.77 12.03
C GLU A 85 -1.08 -6.86 12.94
N LYS A 86 -2.29 -6.54 12.50
CA LYS A 86 -3.30 -5.89 13.33
C LYS A 86 -4.21 -6.95 13.92
N LYS A 87 -4.02 -7.23 15.21
CA LYS A 87 -4.84 -8.20 15.94
C LYS A 87 -6.10 -7.53 16.44
N PRO A 88 -7.25 -8.21 16.42
CA PRO A 88 -8.42 -7.72 17.11
C PRO A 88 -8.11 -7.60 18.62
N GLU A 89 -8.58 -6.55 19.23
CA GLU A 89 -8.59 -6.46 20.69
C GLU A 89 -9.42 -7.64 21.21
N THR A 90 -8.97 -8.24 22.32
CA THR A 90 -9.53 -9.49 22.87
C THR A 90 -11.05 -9.57 22.73
N GLU A 91 -11.52 -10.58 22.02
CA GLU A 91 -12.94 -10.95 22.03
C GLU A 91 -13.33 -11.25 23.47
N GLU A 92 -14.04 -10.33 24.12
CA GLU A 92 -14.73 -10.67 25.34
C GLU A 92 -15.78 -11.73 24.98
N LYS A 93 -15.68 -12.88 25.63
CA LYS A 93 -16.62 -13.98 25.43
C LYS A 93 -18.03 -13.49 25.72
N GLY A 94 -18.85 -13.35 24.68
CA GLY A 94 -20.26 -12.95 24.78
C GLY A 94 -20.63 -11.66 24.04
N GLU A 95 -19.70 -11.05 23.28
CA GLU A 95 -20.03 -9.92 22.41
C GLU A 95 -20.57 -10.42 21.07
N ASP A 96 -21.79 -10.04 20.74
CA ASP A 96 -22.38 -10.21 19.42
C ASP A 96 -22.17 -8.93 18.63
N TYR A 97 -21.35 -8.98 17.58
CA TYR A 97 -21.12 -7.82 16.70
C TYR A 97 -22.33 -7.59 15.79
N HIS A 98 -22.89 -6.42 15.81
CA HIS A 98 -23.93 -5.98 14.87
C HIS A 98 -23.35 -5.40 13.59
N LEU A 99 -22.12 -4.89 13.62
CA LEU A 99 -21.42 -4.29 12.51
C LEU A 99 -19.91 -4.47 12.68
N LEU A 100 -19.22 -4.96 11.65
CA LEU A 100 -17.77 -5.12 11.59
C LEU A 100 -17.25 -4.42 10.34
N GLU A 101 -16.62 -3.26 10.50
CA GLU A 101 -16.03 -2.45 9.41
C GLU A 101 -14.53 -2.21 9.58
N ARG A 102 -13.98 -2.53 10.77
CA ARG A 102 -12.55 -2.36 11.05
C ARG A 102 -11.75 -3.44 10.35
N ASN A 103 -10.63 -3.04 9.78
CA ASN A 103 -9.71 -3.95 9.13
C ASN A 103 -8.77 -4.59 10.15
N TYR A 104 -8.58 -5.89 10.05
CA TYR A 104 -7.65 -6.69 10.85
C TYR A 104 -6.83 -7.61 9.95
N GLY A 105 -5.80 -8.21 10.50
CA GLY A 105 -4.98 -9.19 9.83
C GLY A 105 -3.58 -8.68 9.50
N THR A 106 -2.89 -9.45 8.68
CA THR A 106 -1.53 -9.15 8.25
C THR A 106 -1.51 -8.10 7.15
N PHE A 107 -0.45 -7.31 7.12
CA PHE A 107 -0.18 -6.37 6.03
C PHE A 107 1.28 -6.44 5.61
N VAL A 108 1.51 -6.19 4.34
CA VAL A 108 2.83 -6.04 3.74
C VAL A 108 2.79 -4.86 2.78
N ARG A 109 3.71 -3.92 2.98
CA ARG A 109 3.95 -2.84 2.02
C ARG A 109 5.39 -2.89 1.55
N SER A 110 5.59 -2.78 0.27
CA SER A 110 6.90 -2.63 -0.34
C SER A 110 6.98 -1.32 -1.12
N ILE A 111 8.03 -0.55 -0.89
CA ILE A 111 8.23 0.76 -1.50
C ILE A 111 9.65 0.83 -2.03
N HIS A 112 9.77 1.15 -3.31
CA HIS A 112 11.04 1.47 -3.90
C HIS A 112 11.43 2.90 -3.51
N LEU A 113 12.61 3.07 -2.91
CA LEU A 113 13.14 4.38 -2.54
C LEU A 113 13.67 5.09 -3.79
N PRO A 114 13.20 6.32 -4.08
CA PRO A 114 13.58 7.03 -5.30
C PRO A 114 15.00 7.63 -5.25
N VAL A 115 15.65 7.57 -4.08
CA VAL A 115 16.96 8.17 -3.82
C VAL A 115 17.85 7.24 -3.01
N GLU A 116 19.15 7.36 -3.15
CA GLU A 116 20.11 6.65 -2.30
C GLU A 116 20.10 7.24 -0.88
N VAL A 117 20.11 6.35 0.11
CA VAL A 117 20.02 6.71 1.53
C VAL A 117 21.20 6.13 2.32
N GLN A 118 21.48 6.74 3.47
CA GLN A 118 22.48 6.26 4.42
C GLN A 118 21.88 5.16 5.30
N ASN A 119 22.14 3.89 4.96
CA ASN A 119 21.53 2.73 5.61
C ASN A 119 21.82 2.62 7.11
N ASP A 120 22.93 3.16 7.57
CA ASP A 120 23.36 3.14 8.97
C ASP A 120 22.71 4.23 9.84
N LYS A 121 21.98 5.17 9.21
CA LYS A 121 21.36 6.31 9.89
C LYS A 121 19.82 6.35 9.77
N ILE A 122 19.23 5.28 9.35
CA ILE A 122 17.76 5.16 9.25
C ILE A 122 17.18 5.13 10.66
N SER A 123 16.13 5.90 10.88
CA SER A 123 15.38 5.90 12.13
C SER A 123 13.90 5.65 11.89
N ALA A 124 13.26 4.97 12.82
CA ALA A 124 11.83 4.73 12.78
C ALA A 124 11.22 5.07 14.15
N SER A 125 10.06 5.70 14.13
CA SER A 125 9.28 6.03 15.31
C SER A 125 7.80 5.74 15.07
N TYR A 126 7.10 5.34 16.13
CA TYR A 126 5.68 5.06 16.08
C TYR A 126 4.96 5.90 17.13
N LYS A 127 4.06 6.77 16.68
CA LYS A 127 3.30 7.65 17.56
C LYS A 127 1.91 7.94 16.97
N ASN A 128 0.90 7.91 17.82
CA ASN A 128 -0.49 8.21 17.43
C ASN A 128 -1.02 7.35 16.26
N GLY A 129 -0.59 6.10 16.18
CA GLY A 129 -0.98 5.22 15.08
C GLY A 129 -0.25 5.45 13.76
N VAL A 130 0.75 6.32 13.72
CA VAL A 130 1.57 6.61 12.54
C VAL A 130 2.99 6.12 12.76
N LEU A 131 3.46 5.27 11.87
CA LEU A 131 4.87 4.87 11.77
C LEU A 131 5.57 5.86 10.85
N THR A 132 6.56 6.56 11.37
CA THR A 132 7.41 7.48 10.61
C THR A 132 8.81 6.90 10.48
N ILE A 133 9.29 6.76 9.25
CA ILE A 133 10.64 6.27 8.94
C ILE A 133 11.39 7.37 8.22
N VAL A 134 12.54 7.75 8.76
CA VAL A 134 13.39 8.81 8.21
C VAL A 134 14.65 8.20 7.64
N PHE A 135 14.91 8.50 6.39
CA PHE A 135 16.06 8.07 5.63
C PHE A 135 16.92 9.28 5.27
N PRO A 136 18.05 9.52 5.93
CA PRO A 136 19.00 10.53 5.48
C PRO A 136 19.53 10.20 4.08
N LYS A 137 19.50 11.16 3.17
CA LYS A 137 20.04 10.98 1.82
C LYS A 137 21.55 10.81 1.87
N SER A 138 22.08 9.95 0.99
CA SER A 138 23.52 9.91 0.77
C SER A 138 23.96 11.18 0.02
N GLY A 139 25.16 11.70 0.31
CA GLY A 139 25.68 12.93 -0.32
C GLY A 139 25.87 12.85 -1.84
N ARG A 140 25.59 11.69 -2.46
CA ARG A 140 25.63 11.46 -3.91
C ARG A 140 24.33 11.83 -4.62
N THR A 141 23.23 12.05 -3.89
CA THR A 141 21.89 12.30 -4.43
C THR A 141 21.44 13.76 -4.39
N GLN A 142 22.36 14.70 -4.28
CA GLN A 142 22.03 16.12 -4.39
C GLN A 142 21.42 16.39 -5.77
N LYS A 143 20.20 16.95 -5.80
CA LYS A 143 19.56 17.44 -7.03
C LYS A 143 20.52 18.35 -7.79
N LYS A 144 20.98 17.93 -8.96
CA LYS A 144 21.59 18.86 -9.92
C LYS A 144 20.46 19.67 -10.56
N GLU A 145 20.34 20.93 -10.20
CA GLU A 145 19.53 21.87 -10.98
C GLU A 145 20.20 22.07 -12.36
N ILE A 146 19.51 21.61 -13.40
CA ILE A 146 19.91 21.90 -14.77
C ILE A 146 19.21 23.19 -15.20
N LYS A 147 19.96 24.30 -15.29
CA LYS A 147 19.42 25.53 -15.83
C LYS A 147 19.32 25.39 -17.36
N VAL A 148 18.08 25.41 -17.86
CA VAL A 148 17.84 25.47 -19.31
C VAL A 148 18.13 26.88 -19.78
N LYS A 149 19.16 27.05 -20.62
CA LYS A 149 19.37 28.30 -21.34
C LYS A 149 18.45 28.30 -22.57
N VAL A 150 17.56 29.28 -22.62
CA VAL A 150 16.76 29.56 -23.82
C VAL A 150 17.62 30.41 -24.76
N GLU A 151 17.91 29.88 -25.96
CA GLU A 151 18.52 30.65 -27.04
C GLU A 151 17.46 31.43 -27.84
#